data_5ed53affeea81fefe2536d92cdd0a495
#
_entry.id   5ed53affeea81fefe2536d92cdd0a495
#
_cell.length_a   1.000
_cell.length_b   1.000
_cell.length_c   1.000
_cell.angle_alpha   90.00
_cell.angle_beta   90.00
_cell.angle_gamma   90.00
#
_symmetry.space_group_name_H-M   'P 1'
#
loop_
_entity.id
_entity.type
_entity.pdbx_description
1 polymer ?
#
loop_
_entity_poly.entity_id
_entity_poly.type
_entity_poly.pdbx_seq_one_letter_code
_entity_poly.pdbx_strand_id
1 'polypeptide(L)'
;MSNEWWKKEIAYQIYPKSFKDSNGDGIGDLRGIIEKLDYLKDLGVTLLWLCPIYKSPMDDNGYDISDYYDINPEFGTMADLEELIEKAKAKGIKIIMDLVINHSSDEHAWFQEALKDPHSPYHDYYIFKSSKDGKEPNNWRSVFGGSVWQKVEGRDEYYFHAFSKKQPDLNWENPILRQKLFDMVNWWLEKGLAGFRIDAIMNIKKDLDFPDFGPDGPDGLSGCWRMIESVDGIGELLDDLKKNTFEKYEAFTVAEAFNLNKSELNKFIGENGYFSTIFDFSAQCLSDGKHGWYDSPDITFKKWRETIINSQLDVQKVGFEANIIENHDEPRGASRFLPAYARNPAGVKMLGTVSVLLRGIPFIYQGQEI
;
A
#
# COMPACT_ATOMS: atom_id res chain seq x y z
N MET A 1 -4.52 -20.46 -20.50
CA MET A 1 -5.21 -20.34 -19.19
C MET A 1 -4.22 -19.68 -18.28
N SER A 2 -4.51 -18.46 -17.82
CA SER A 2 -3.67 -17.78 -16.83
C SER A 2 -3.57 -18.68 -15.61
N ASN A 3 -2.36 -18.87 -15.10
CA ASN A 3 -2.13 -19.70 -13.92
C ASN A 3 -2.53 -18.87 -12.67
N GLU A 4 -3.82 -18.77 -12.40
CA GLU A 4 -4.38 -18.01 -11.28
C GLU A 4 -4.15 -18.77 -9.95
N TRP A 5 -2.90 -19.20 -9.73
CA TRP A 5 -2.49 -19.98 -8.57
C TRP A 5 -2.89 -19.33 -7.24
N TRP A 6 -2.87 -18.01 -7.20
CA TRP A 6 -3.14 -17.17 -6.03
C TRP A 6 -4.60 -17.25 -5.54
N LYS A 7 -5.56 -17.67 -6.36
CA LYS A 7 -6.98 -17.80 -5.96
C LYS A 7 -7.23 -18.85 -4.87
N LYS A 8 -6.25 -19.67 -4.55
CA LYS A 8 -6.33 -20.71 -3.52
C LYS A 8 -5.53 -20.39 -2.27
N GLU A 9 -4.90 -19.23 -2.24
CA GLU A 9 -4.04 -18.87 -1.14
C GLU A 9 -4.84 -18.28 0.03
N ILE A 10 -4.27 -18.43 1.24
CA ILE A 10 -4.69 -17.77 2.47
C ILE A 10 -3.54 -16.86 2.87
N ALA A 11 -3.77 -15.55 2.81
CA ALA A 11 -2.77 -14.55 3.09
C ALA A 11 -2.76 -14.17 4.58
N TYR A 12 -1.55 -13.99 5.12
CA TYR A 12 -1.34 -13.49 6.46
C TYR A 12 -0.39 -12.29 6.40
N GLN A 13 -0.87 -11.13 6.87
CA GLN A 13 -0.10 -9.90 6.91
C GLN A 13 0.76 -9.85 8.16
N ILE A 14 2.06 -9.65 7.97
CA ILE A 14 3.04 -9.45 9.04
C ILE A 14 3.55 -8.00 8.98
N TYR A 15 3.42 -7.30 10.11
CA TYR A 15 4.14 -6.07 10.40
C TYR A 15 5.39 -6.45 11.19
N PRO A 16 6.59 -6.54 10.57
CA PRO A 16 7.74 -7.20 11.18
C PRO A 16 8.08 -6.66 12.57
N LYS A 17 8.10 -5.33 12.70
CA LYS A 17 8.45 -4.60 13.93
C LYS A 17 7.73 -5.09 15.19
N SER A 18 6.48 -5.57 15.04
CA SER A 18 5.61 -5.96 16.17
C SER A 18 5.19 -7.44 16.16
N PHE A 19 5.78 -8.28 15.28
CA PHE A 19 5.36 -9.67 15.16
C PHE A 19 6.08 -10.61 16.13
N LYS A 20 7.40 -10.73 16.01
CA LYS A 20 8.21 -11.60 16.87
C LYS A 20 9.65 -11.08 16.93
N ASP A 21 10.06 -10.70 18.10
CA ASP A 21 11.42 -10.37 18.46
C ASP A 21 12.21 -11.66 18.73
N SER A 22 13.29 -11.91 17.98
CA SER A 22 14.13 -13.10 18.13
C SER A 22 15.36 -12.88 19.01
N ASN A 23 15.80 -11.62 19.17
CA ASN A 23 17.06 -11.28 19.80
C ASN A 23 16.88 -10.59 21.18
N GLY A 24 15.65 -10.18 21.52
CA GLY A 24 15.30 -9.58 22.81
C GLY A 24 15.53 -8.08 22.91
N ASP A 25 15.61 -7.36 21.77
CA ASP A 25 15.80 -5.91 21.74
C ASP A 25 14.48 -5.11 21.78
N GLY A 26 13.34 -5.79 21.73
CA GLY A 26 12.01 -5.19 21.73
C GLY A 26 11.44 -4.92 20.33
N ILE A 27 12.17 -5.25 19.26
CA ILE A 27 11.78 -5.07 17.87
C ILE A 27 11.64 -6.45 17.21
N GLY A 28 10.53 -6.69 16.54
CA GLY A 28 10.35 -7.90 15.75
C GLY A 28 11.22 -7.89 14.49
N ASP A 29 11.64 -9.07 14.05
CA ASP A 29 12.64 -9.22 13.00
C ASP A 29 12.37 -10.41 12.07
N LEU A 30 13.15 -10.53 10.98
CA LEU A 30 13.04 -11.61 10.01
C LEU A 30 13.34 -12.99 10.62
N ARG A 31 14.24 -13.07 11.59
CA ARG A 31 14.53 -14.28 12.33
C ARG A 31 13.33 -14.74 13.15
N GLY A 32 12.63 -13.81 13.79
CA GLY A 32 11.39 -14.09 14.50
C GLY A 32 10.29 -14.61 13.59
N ILE A 33 10.19 -14.11 12.34
CA ILE A 33 9.27 -14.64 11.34
C ILE A 33 9.65 -16.07 10.97
N ILE A 34 10.94 -16.36 10.76
CA ILE A 34 11.44 -17.72 10.48
C ILE A 34 11.06 -18.68 11.60
N GLU A 35 11.21 -18.28 12.87
CA GLU A 35 10.82 -19.10 14.04
C GLU A 35 9.32 -19.41 14.08
N LYS A 36 8.48 -18.58 13.47
CA LYS A 36 7.02 -18.72 13.46
C LYS A 36 6.46 -19.39 12.21
N LEU A 37 7.28 -19.82 11.26
CA LEU A 37 6.80 -20.46 10.04
C LEU A 37 5.99 -21.74 10.28
N ASP A 38 6.31 -22.54 11.30
CA ASP A 38 5.52 -23.74 11.65
C ASP A 38 4.15 -23.35 12.19
N TYR A 39 4.08 -22.37 13.08
CA TYR A 39 2.82 -21.82 13.56
C TYR A 39 1.93 -21.31 12.41
N LEU A 40 2.49 -20.53 11.49
CA LEU A 40 1.77 -20.01 10.33
C LEU A 40 1.29 -21.13 9.41
N LYS A 41 2.12 -22.15 9.20
CA LYS A 41 1.74 -23.35 8.43
C LYS A 41 0.60 -24.12 9.08
N ASP A 42 0.65 -24.33 10.39
CA ASP A 42 -0.39 -25.03 11.16
C ASP A 42 -1.71 -24.26 11.17
N LEU A 43 -1.65 -22.93 11.13
CA LEU A 43 -2.81 -22.04 10.96
C LEU A 43 -3.45 -22.19 9.56
N GLY A 44 -2.74 -22.76 8.60
CA GLY A 44 -3.20 -22.91 7.20
C GLY A 44 -2.78 -21.78 6.26
N VAL A 45 -1.88 -20.91 6.69
CA VAL A 45 -1.35 -19.82 5.86
C VAL A 45 -0.52 -20.38 4.72
N THR A 46 -0.72 -19.83 3.52
CA THR A 46 0.01 -20.22 2.30
C THR A 46 0.68 -19.05 1.59
N LEU A 47 0.37 -17.82 2.02
CA LEU A 47 0.94 -16.58 1.51
C LEU A 47 1.24 -15.62 2.67
N LEU A 48 2.47 -15.12 2.77
CA LEU A 48 2.82 -14.06 3.71
C LEU A 48 2.92 -12.73 2.96
N TRP A 49 2.25 -11.72 3.49
CA TRP A 49 2.47 -10.33 3.11
C TRP A 49 3.33 -9.68 4.18
N LEU A 50 4.56 -9.31 3.83
CA LEU A 50 5.47 -8.55 4.67
C LEU A 50 5.27 -7.06 4.42
N CYS A 51 4.88 -6.30 5.44
CA CYS A 51 4.95 -4.84 5.43
C CYS A 51 6.41 -4.41 5.22
N PRO A 52 6.70 -3.14 4.83
CA PRO A 52 8.00 -2.75 4.34
C PRO A 52 9.15 -3.15 5.25
N ILE A 53 10.13 -3.85 4.68
CA ILE A 53 11.38 -4.26 5.34
C ILE A 53 12.61 -3.61 4.71
N TYR A 54 12.40 -2.77 3.71
CA TYR A 54 13.46 -2.02 3.04
C TYR A 54 14.17 -1.08 4.01
N LYS A 55 15.39 -0.67 3.65
CA LYS A 55 16.09 0.35 4.41
C LYS A 55 15.30 1.65 4.43
N SER A 56 15.06 2.15 5.63
CA SER A 56 14.19 3.29 5.90
C SER A 56 14.65 4.02 7.17
N PRO A 57 14.56 5.35 7.24
CA PRO A 57 14.69 6.10 8.49
C PRO A 57 13.49 5.92 9.43
N MET A 58 12.43 5.23 9.01
CA MET A 58 11.26 4.88 9.82
C MET A 58 10.40 6.07 10.26
N ASP A 59 10.37 7.16 9.49
CA ASP A 59 9.48 8.30 9.73
C ASP A 59 8.02 7.88 9.61
N ASP A 60 7.72 7.08 8.61
CA ASP A 60 6.41 6.46 8.37
C ASP A 60 6.49 4.92 8.47
N ASN A 61 7.14 4.44 9.52
CA ASN A 61 7.21 3.02 9.89
C ASN A 61 7.64 2.08 8.75
N GLY A 62 8.52 2.54 7.85
CA GLY A 62 9.07 1.76 6.75
C GLY A 62 8.54 2.13 5.37
N TYR A 63 7.44 2.90 5.28
CA TYR A 63 6.91 3.38 4.00
C TYR A 63 7.72 4.55 3.41
N ASP A 64 8.66 5.13 4.14
CA ASP A 64 9.66 6.08 3.70
C ASP A 64 10.97 5.37 3.34
N ILE A 65 11.06 4.82 2.12
CA ILE A 65 12.16 3.95 1.69
C ILE A 65 13.37 4.78 1.26
N SER A 66 14.52 4.55 1.92
CA SER A 66 15.79 5.21 1.60
C SER A 66 16.71 4.38 0.69
N ASP A 67 16.49 3.08 0.60
CA ASP A 67 17.17 2.18 -0.35
C ASP A 67 16.25 1.00 -0.67
N TYR A 68 15.87 0.86 -1.95
CA TYR A 68 15.01 -0.22 -2.43
C TYR A 68 15.70 -1.57 -2.56
N TYR A 69 17.03 -1.64 -2.46
CA TYR A 69 17.81 -2.85 -2.69
C TYR A 69 18.44 -3.43 -1.41
N ASP A 70 18.14 -2.84 -0.25
CA ASP A 70 18.69 -3.27 1.03
C ASP A 70 17.58 -3.43 2.10
N ILE A 71 17.89 -4.24 3.10
CA ILE A 71 16.99 -4.51 4.24
C ILE A 71 17.30 -3.53 5.37
N ASN A 72 16.26 -3.07 6.06
CA ASN A 72 16.44 -2.27 7.27
C ASN A 72 17.18 -3.10 8.34
N PRO A 73 18.33 -2.62 8.84
CA PRO A 73 19.13 -3.35 9.82
C PRO A 73 18.38 -3.65 11.13
N GLU A 74 17.31 -2.92 11.46
CA GLU A 74 16.43 -3.25 12.59
C GLU A 74 15.72 -4.59 12.40
N PHE A 75 15.46 -5.00 11.14
CA PHE A 75 14.73 -6.24 10.82
C PHE A 75 15.64 -7.40 10.45
N GLY A 76 16.92 -7.14 10.21
CA GLY A 76 17.90 -8.16 9.81
C GLY A 76 18.68 -7.80 8.58
N THR A 77 19.07 -8.81 7.83
CA THR A 77 19.94 -8.69 6.64
C THR A 77 19.28 -9.29 5.40
N MET A 78 19.85 -9.04 4.23
CA MET A 78 19.44 -9.70 2.99
C MET A 78 19.54 -11.23 3.10
N ALA A 79 20.58 -11.75 3.78
CA ALA A 79 20.72 -13.19 3.99
C ALA A 79 19.57 -13.76 4.87
N ASP A 80 19.09 -13.00 5.83
CA ASP A 80 17.94 -13.40 6.65
C ASP A 80 16.66 -13.48 5.82
N LEU A 81 16.47 -12.54 4.89
CA LEU A 81 15.33 -12.59 3.97
C LEU A 81 15.43 -13.76 2.99
N GLU A 82 16.60 -14.01 2.42
CA GLU A 82 16.82 -15.14 1.52
C GLU A 82 16.58 -16.48 2.24
N GLU A 83 17.03 -16.61 3.49
CA GLU A 83 16.70 -17.76 4.35
C GLU A 83 15.20 -17.89 4.64
N LEU A 84 14.52 -16.77 4.91
CA LEU A 84 13.07 -16.75 5.11
C LEU A 84 12.32 -17.24 3.85
N ILE A 85 12.70 -16.75 2.67
CA ILE A 85 12.10 -17.17 1.39
C ILE A 85 12.29 -18.68 1.17
N GLU A 86 13.50 -19.18 1.38
CA GLU A 86 13.82 -20.61 1.20
C GLU A 86 13.00 -21.49 2.17
N LYS A 87 13.00 -21.14 3.46
CA LYS A 87 12.28 -21.90 4.50
C LYS A 87 10.76 -21.84 4.35
N ALA A 88 10.22 -20.68 3.98
CA ALA A 88 8.80 -20.53 3.68
C ALA A 88 8.40 -21.41 2.48
N LYS A 89 9.18 -21.35 1.40
CA LYS A 89 8.99 -22.20 0.21
C LYS A 89 8.99 -23.68 0.54
N ALA A 90 9.91 -24.15 1.39
CA ALA A 90 9.98 -25.55 1.84
C ALA A 90 8.70 -25.99 2.59
N LYS A 91 7.98 -25.04 3.20
CA LYS A 91 6.70 -25.28 3.89
C LYS A 91 5.47 -25.04 3.00
N GLY A 92 5.68 -24.69 1.72
CA GLY A 92 4.61 -24.35 0.77
C GLY A 92 3.98 -22.98 1.03
N ILE A 93 4.71 -22.09 1.69
CA ILE A 93 4.31 -20.69 1.94
C ILE A 93 5.05 -19.79 0.96
N LYS A 94 4.33 -18.92 0.29
CA LYS A 94 4.88 -17.92 -0.61
C LYS A 94 5.01 -16.58 0.12
N ILE A 95 5.87 -15.69 -0.39
CA ILE A 95 6.08 -14.37 0.22
C ILE A 95 5.82 -13.29 -0.82
N ILE A 96 5.04 -12.28 -0.43
CA ILE A 96 4.92 -10.99 -1.11
C ILE A 96 5.39 -9.90 -0.18
N MET A 97 5.89 -8.80 -0.76
CA MET A 97 6.30 -7.61 -0.02
C MET A 97 5.45 -6.41 -0.41
N ASP A 98 5.51 -5.36 0.40
CA ASP A 98 4.98 -4.06 0.00
C ASP A 98 5.82 -3.46 -1.13
N LEU A 99 5.15 -2.89 -2.13
CA LEU A 99 5.77 -2.13 -3.20
C LEU A 99 5.34 -0.66 -3.07
N VAL A 100 6.22 0.15 -2.52
CA VAL A 100 6.01 1.58 -2.29
C VAL A 100 6.71 2.36 -3.39
N ILE A 101 5.97 2.77 -4.41
CA ILE A 101 6.50 3.40 -5.62
C ILE A 101 5.83 4.73 -5.96
N ASN A 102 4.95 5.23 -5.10
CA ASN A 102 4.42 6.58 -5.22
C ASN A 102 5.45 7.63 -4.78
N HIS A 103 6.23 7.33 -3.76
CA HIS A 103 7.21 8.23 -3.12
C HIS A 103 8.43 7.44 -2.66
N SER A 104 9.49 8.14 -2.28
CA SER A 104 10.63 7.58 -1.55
C SER A 104 10.84 8.36 -0.24
N SER A 105 11.80 7.92 0.59
CA SER A 105 12.28 8.76 1.69
C SER A 105 12.98 10.02 1.15
N ASP A 106 12.92 11.11 1.91
CA ASP A 106 13.79 12.27 1.70
C ASP A 106 15.28 11.94 1.89
N GLU A 107 15.60 10.85 2.59
CA GLU A 107 16.98 10.33 2.74
C GLU A 107 17.41 9.43 1.59
N HIS A 108 16.54 9.14 0.61
CA HIS A 108 16.92 8.35 -0.57
C HIS A 108 18.00 9.08 -1.38
N ALA A 109 19.01 8.34 -1.85
CA ALA A 109 20.13 8.92 -2.58
C ALA A 109 19.71 9.76 -3.80
N TRP A 110 18.66 9.35 -4.51
CA TRP A 110 18.12 10.13 -5.64
C TRP A 110 17.60 11.50 -5.19
N PHE A 111 16.87 11.56 -4.09
CA PHE A 111 16.32 12.81 -3.58
C PHE A 111 17.41 13.73 -3.04
N GLN A 112 18.39 13.16 -2.34
CA GLN A 112 19.53 13.91 -1.83
C GLN A 112 20.36 14.55 -2.97
N GLU A 113 20.54 13.85 -4.09
CA GLU A 113 21.20 14.43 -5.28
C GLU A 113 20.32 15.48 -5.97
N ALA A 114 19.00 15.28 -6.04
CA ALA A 114 18.04 16.26 -6.56
C ALA A 114 18.04 17.58 -5.73
N LEU A 115 18.17 17.46 -4.41
CA LEU A 115 18.28 18.63 -3.52
C LEU A 115 19.61 19.39 -3.68
N LYS A 116 20.71 18.70 -3.95
CA LYS A 116 22.04 19.35 -4.09
C LYS A 116 22.14 20.19 -5.36
N ASP A 117 21.65 19.67 -6.48
CA ASP A 117 21.79 20.30 -7.79
C ASP A 117 20.46 20.22 -8.58
N PRO A 118 19.83 21.39 -8.88
CA PRO A 118 18.60 21.43 -9.69
C PRO A 118 18.84 21.01 -11.16
N HIS A 119 20.08 20.88 -11.59
CA HIS A 119 20.45 20.36 -12.92
C HIS A 119 20.84 18.88 -12.89
N SER A 120 20.79 18.24 -11.73
CA SER A 120 20.98 16.80 -11.59
C SER A 120 19.92 16.03 -12.39
N PRO A 121 20.28 14.93 -13.06
CA PRO A 121 19.28 14.06 -13.70
C PRO A 121 18.28 13.47 -12.70
N TYR A 122 18.61 13.46 -11.42
CA TYR A 122 17.70 13.02 -10.35
C TYR A 122 16.64 14.07 -9.97
N HIS A 123 16.81 15.34 -10.34
CA HIS A 123 15.82 16.38 -10.07
C HIS A 123 14.46 16.04 -10.71
N ASP A 124 14.48 15.54 -11.96
CA ASP A 124 13.27 15.14 -12.69
C ASP A 124 12.67 13.80 -12.20
N TYR A 125 13.30 13.12 -11.24
CA TYR A 125 12.72 11.94 -10.60
C TYR A 125 11.64 12.30 -9.58
N TYR A 126 11.63 13.55 -9.15
CA TYR A 126 10.68 14.12 -8.20
C TYR A 126 9.94 15.31 -8.82
N ILE A 127 8.95 15.79 -8.10
CA ILE A 127 8.12 16.89 -8.59
C ILE A 127 8.53 18.16 -7.86
N PHE A 128 9.21 19.06 -8.59
CA PHE A 128 9.59 20.38 -8.10
C PHE A 128 8.83 21.46 -8.85
N LYS A 129 8.48 22.53 -8.15
CA LYS A 129 7.81 23.73 -8.72
C LYS A 129 8.33 25.01 -8.08
N SER A 130 8.51 26.04 -8.87
CA SER A 130 8.79 27.39 -8.36
C SER A 130 7.60 27.95 -7.59
N SER A 131 7.86 28.91 -6.70
CA SER A 131 6.78 29.64 -6.03
C SER A 131 5.83 30.32 -7.03
N LYS A 132 4.56 30.41 -6.63
CA LYS A 132 3.54 31.18 -7.35
C LYS A 132 3.28 32.50 -6.58
N ASP A 133 3.76 33.58 -7.09
CA ASP A 133 3.69 34.89 -6.41
C ASP A 133 4.27 34.88 -4.97
N GLY A 134 5.38 34.21 -4.80
CA GLY A 134 6.05 34.05 -3.50
C GLY A 134 5.34 33.10 -2.50
N LYS A 135 4.32 32.35 -2.97
CA LYS A 135 3.56 31.38 -2.22
C LYS A 135 3.75 29.97 -2.78
N GLU A 136 3.16 28.98 -2.12
CA GLU A 136 3.10 27.60 -2.58
C GLU A 136 2.42 27.50 -3.96
N PRO A 137 2.78 26.49 -4.77
CA PRO A 137 2.28 26.35 -6.14
C PRO A 137 0.75 26.23 -6.24
N ASN A 138 0.11 25.58 -5.28
CA ASN A 138 -1.36 25.47 -5.19
C ASN A 138 -1.82 25.24 -3.73
N ASN A 139 -3.13 25.08 -3.54
CA ASN A 139 -3.76 24.94 -2.22
C ASN A 139 -4.07 23.49 -1.82
N TRP A 140 -3.27 22.52 -2.23
CA TRP A 140 -3.58 21.14 -1.86
C TRP A 140 -3.07 20.79 -0.46
N ARG A 141 -3.91 19.99 0.24
CA ARG A 141 -3.61 19.44 1.56
C ARG A 141 -3.09 18.03 1.44
N SER A 142 -1.99 17.74 2.14
CA SER A 142 -1.43 16.40 2.29
C SER A 142 -2.42 15.46 3.00
N VAL A 143 -2.32 14.17 2.72
CA VAL A 143 -3.09 13.12 3.40
C VAL A 143 -2.82 13.17 4.91
N PHE A 144 -1.61 13.51 5.33
CA PHE A 144 -1.23 13.64 6.76
C PHE A 144 -1.47 15.05 7.33
N GLY A 145 -2.06 15.94 6.53
CA GLY A 145 -2.37 17.31 6.95
C GLY A 145 -1.28 18.33 6.58
N GLY A 146 -1.65 19.60 6.59
CA GLY A 146 -0.79 20.66 6.09
C GLY A 146 -0.71 20.71 4.56
N SER A 147 0.19 21.53 4.02
CA SER A 147 0.41 21.65 2.57
C SER A 147 1.10 20.40 2.00
N VAL A 148 0.84 20.09 0.74
CA VAL A 148 1.62 19.10 -0.05
C VAL A 148 2.97 19.65 -0.51
N TRP A 149 3.28 20.89 -0.21
CA TRP A 149 4.48 21.59 -0.69
C TRP A 149 5.46 21.87 0.43
N GLN A 150 6.66 21.36 0.31
CA GLN A 150 7.75 21.70 1.22
C GLN A 150 8.78 22.58 0.48
N LYS A 151 9.06 23.75 1.04
CA LYS A 151 10.05 24.66 0.48
C LYS A 151 11.46 24.09 0.56
N VAL A 152 12.18 24.17 -0.56
CA VAL A 152 13.61 23.83 -0.61
C VAL A 152 14.42 24.97 -0.01
N GLU A 153 15.29 24.66 0.95
CA GLU A 153 16.12 25.66 1.60
C GLU A 153 17.08 26.32 0.60
N GLY A 154 17.15 27.66 0.65
CA GLY A 154 18.02 28.45 -0.21
C GLY A 154 17.58 28.60 -1.68
N ARG A 155 16.41 28.04 -2.07
CA ARG A 155 15.88 28.14 -3.44
C ARG A 155 14.45 28.67 -3.45
N ASP A 156 14.05 29.31 -4.56
CA ASP A 156 12.65 29.65 -4.82
C ASP A 156 11.94 28.47 -5.48
N GLU A 157 11.90 27.37 -4.75
CA GLU A 157 11.39 26.09 -5.23
C GLU A 157 10.78 25.29 -4.10
N TYR A 158 9.77 24.49 -4.42
CA TYR A 158 9.10 23.56 -3.52
C TYR A 158 9.11 22.17 -4.14
N TYR A 159 9.19 21.13 -3.31
CA TYR A 159 8.92 19.76 -3.74
C TYR A 159 7.56 19.29 -3.25
N PHE A 160 6.96 18.42 -4.04
CA PHE A 160 5.64 17.84 -3.78
C PHE A 160 5.74 16.59 -2.91
N HIS A 161 4.81 16.47 -1.94
CA HIS A 161 4.61 15.26 -1.15
C HIS A 161 3.12 15.07 -0.84
N ALA A 162 2.53 13.97 -1.29
CA ALA A 162 1.13 13.66 -0.98
C ALA A 162 0.93 13.23 0.48
N PHE A 163 1.97 12.66 1.10
CA PHE A 163 2.00 12.15 2.49
C PHE A 163 2.91 13.02 3.37
N SER A 164 3.86 12.43 4.10
CA SER A 164 4.81 13.20 4.91
C SER A 164 5.74 14.03 4.03
N LYS A 165 6.17 15.21 4.54
CA LYS A 165 7.26 15.97 3.90
C LYS A 165 8.57 15.18 3.78
N LYS A 166 8.71 14.09 4.52
CA LYS A 166 9.82 13.14 4.43
C LYS A 166 9.60 12.05 3.37
N GLN A 167 8.49 12.13 2.63
CA GLN A 167 8.12 11.19 1.58
C GLN A 167 7.86 11.95 0.26
N PRO A 168 8.92 12.53 -0.38
CA PRO A 168 8.78 13.22 -1.67
C PRO A 168 8.25 12.29 -2.74
N ASP A 169 7.23 12.75 -3.47
CA ASP A 169 6.57 11.95 -4.50
C ASP A 169 7.41 11.80 -5.75
N LEU A 170 7.41 10.61 -6.30
CA LEU A 170 8.12 10.25 -7.53
C LEU A 170 7.35 10.74 -8.77
N ASN A 171 8.09 11.23 -9.75
CA ASN A 171 7.57 11.72 -11.02
C ASN A 171 7.42 10.58 -12.04
N TRP A 172 6.28 9.91 -12.03
CA TRP A 172 5.98 8.79 -12.94
C TRP A 172 5.89 9.19 -14.42
N GLU A 173 5.85 10.48 -14.76
CA GLU A 173 5.96 10.93 -16.15
C GLU A 173 7.39 10.74 -16.70
N ASN A 174 8.40 10.62 -15.83
CA ASN A 174 9.78 10.39 -16.22
C ASN A 174 10.02 8.91 -16.60
N PRO A 175 10.29 8.59 -17.89
CA PRO A 175 10.47 7.20 -18.32
C PRO A 175 11.74 6.55 -17.77
N ILE A 176 12.78 7.35 -17.46
CA ILE A 176 14.02 6.83 -16.88
C ILE A 176 13.79 6.37 -15.46
N LEU A 177 13.02 7.14 -14.67
CA LEU A 177 12.60 6.72 -13.35
C LEU A 177 11.75 5.44 -13.40
N ARG A 178 10.74 5.38 -14.29
CA ARG A 178 9.92 4.17 -14.44
C ARG A 178 10.79 2.94 -14.70
N GLN A 179 11.78 3.05 -15.60
CA GLN A 179 12.67 1.92 -15.88
C GLN A 179 13.46 1.49 -14.63
N LYS A 180 13.93 2.45 -13.80
CA LYS A 180 14.60 2.13 -12.53
C LYS A 180 13.68 1.39 -11.56
N LEU A 181 12.43 1.79 -11.47
CA LEU A 181 11.45 1.11 -10.64
C LEU A 181 11.12 -0.29 -11.18
N PHE A 182 11.01 -0.47 -12.50
CA PHE A 182 10.79 -1.78 -13.11
C PHE A 182 11.99 -2.72 -12.89
N ASP A 183 13.21 -2.22 -13.02
CA ASP A 183 14.43 -2.99 -12.74
C ASP A 183 14.45 -3.46 -11.28
N MET A 184 14.06 -2.59 -10.34
CA MET A 184 13.97 -2.91 -8.92
C MET A 184 12.90 -3.99 -8.65
N VAL A 185 11.71 -3.86 -9.21
CA VAL A 185 10.63 -4.85 -9.07
C VAL A 185 11.07 -6.21 -9.61
N ASN A 186 11.68 -6.25 -10.80
CA ASN A 186 12.19 -7.46 -11.41
C ASN A 186 13.26 -8.13 -10.56
N TRP A 187 14.19 -7.34 -10.02
CA TRP A 187 15.26 -7.83 -9.14
C TRP A 187 14.69 -8.54 -7.88
N TRP A 188 13.64 -8.01 -7.28
CA TRP A 188 12.97 -8.66 -6.15
C TRP A 188 12.26 -9.95 -6.54
N LEU A 189 11.60 -9.97 -7.70
CA LEU A 189 10.95 -11.18 -8.22
C LEU A 189 11.97 -12.28 -8.54
N GLU A 190 13.14 -11.92 -9.06
CA GLU A 190 14.26 -12.83 -9.31
C GLU A 190 14.83 -13.43 -8.02
N LYS A 191 14.74 -12.72 -6.89
CA LYS A 191 15.09 -13.27 -5.56
C LYS A 191 14.09 -14.31 -5.03
N GLY A 192 12.95 -14.49 -5.69
CA GLY A 192 11.98 -15.53 -5.35
C GLY A 192 10.73 -15.04 -4.63
N LEU A 193 10.47 -13.73 -4.63
CA LEU A 193 9.17 -13.23 -4.19
C LEU A 193 8.07 -13.72 -5.14
N ALA A 194 6.91 -14.00 -4.58
CA ALA A 194 5.73 -14.41 -5.35
C ALA A 194 4.92 -13.22 -5.89
N GLY A 195 5.27 -12.00 -5.50
CA GLY A 195 4.59 -10.78 -5.94
C GLY A 195 4.61 -9.66 -4.91
N PHE A 196 3.64 -8.76 -5.00
CA PHE A 196 3.60 -7.55 -4.20
C PHE A 196 2.18 -7.13 -3.77
N ARG A 197 2.10 -6.51 -2.60
CA ARG A 197 1.03 -5.57 -2.26
C ARG A 197 1.49 -4.19 -2.71
N ILE A 198 0.65 -3.47 -3.44
CA ILE A 198 1.07 -2.22 -4.06
C ILE A 198 0.40 -1.07 -3.34
N ASP A 199 1.25 -0.26 -2.71
CA ASP A 199 0.91 0.87 -1.87
C ASP A 199 0.47 2.07 -2.70
N ALA A 200 -0.58 2.78 -2.24
CA ALA A 200 -1.02 4.09 -2.73
C ALA A 200 -0.99 4.25 -4.28
N ILE A 201 -1.29 3.19 -5.01
CA ILE A 201 -1.05 3.10 -6.46
C ILE A 201 -1.85 4.12 -7.28
N MET A 202 -2.98 4.58 -6.77
CA MET A 202 -3.78 5.59 -7.44
C MET A 202 -3.09 6.96 -7.50
N ASN A 203 -2.12 7.19 -6.62
CA ASN A 203 -1.43 8.47 -6.49
C ASN A 203 -0.24 8.62 -7.45
N ILE A 204 0.16 7.57 -8.20
CA ILE A 204 1.32 7.67 -9.12
C ILE A 204 1.08 8.62 -10.29
N LYS A 205 -0.18 8.78 -10.73
CA LYS A 205 -0.56 9.77 -11.74
C LYS A 205 -1.00 11.05 -11.06
N LYS A 206 -0.34 12.15 -11.38
CA LYS A 206 -0.58 13.46 -10.78
C LYS A 206 -1.00 14.46 -11.85
N ASP A 207 -1.87 15.39 -11.46
CA ASP A 207 -2.18 16.56 -12.28
C ASP A 207 -1.03 17.58 -12.16
N LEU A 208 -0.10 17.56 -13.11
CA LEU A 208 1.10 18.39 -13.08
C LEU A 208 0.84 19.87 -13.44
N ASP A 209 -0.40 20.24 -13.77
CA ASP A 209 -0.82 21.63 -13.91
C ASP A 209 -1.12 22.25 -12.54
N PHE A 210 -1.31 21.42 -11.51
CA PHE A 210 -1.54 21.83 -10.13
C PHE A 210 -2.63 22.90 -9.96
N PRO A 211 -3.86 22.68 -10.47
CA PRO A 211 -4.93 23.64 -10.31
C PRO A 211 -5.29 23.81 -8.84
N ASP A 212 -5.70 25.02 -8.45
CA ASP A 212 -6.32 25.22 -7.16
C ASP A 212 -7.73 24.59 -7.16
N PHE A 213 -8.07 23.86 -6.09
CA PHE A 213 -9.43 23.36 -5.85
C PHE A 213 -10.17 24.24 -4.84
N GLY A 214 -11.49 24.18 -4.85
CA GLY A 214 -12.29 24.80 -3.80
C GLY A 214 -11.95 24.22 -2.42
N PRO A 215 -11.65 25.06 -1.40
CA PRO A 215 -11.32 24.59 -0.06
C PRO A 215 -12.39 23.63 0.50
N ASP A 216 -11.95 22.58 1.16
CA ASP A 216 -12.83 21.59 1.79
C ASP A 216 -12.67 21.52 3.33
N GLY A 217 -11.83 22.39 3.89
CA GLY A 217 -11.57 22.50 5.31
C GLY A 217 -11.36 23.93 5.81
N PRO A 218 -11.27 24.12 7.14
CA PRO A 218 -11.10 25.43 7.77
C PRO A 218 -9.71 26.05 7.54
N ASP A 219 -8.74 25.27 7.10
CA ASP A 219 -7.38 25.69 6.79
C ASP A 219 -7.23 26.36 5.42
N GLY A 220 -8.31 26.42 4.62
CA GLY A 220 -8.31 27.01 3.28
C GLY A 220 -7.68 26.10 2.21
N LEU A 221 -7.30 24.88 2.56
CA LEU A 221 -6.73 23.89 1.66
C LEU A 221 -7.81 22.94 1.12
N SER A 222 -7.45 22.17 0.11
CA SER A 222 -8.27 21.12 -0.49
C SER A 222 -7.52 19.80 -0.50
N GLY A 223 -8.17 18.71 -0.13
CA GLY A 223 -7.55 17.38 -0.09
C GLY A 223 -6.89 17.02 -1.43
N CYS A 224 -5.62 16.60 -1.40
CA CYS A 224 -4.84 16.30 -2.61
C CYS A 224 -5.39 15.08 -3.38
N TRP A 225 -6.15 14.21 -2.73
CA TRP A 225 -6.82 13.06 -3.37
C TRP A 225 -7.73 13.47 -4.53
N ARG A 226 -8.20 14.73 -4.56
CA ARG A 226 -9.00 15.28 -5.67
C ARG A 226 -8.24 15.35 -6.99
N MET A 227 -6.91 15.36 -6.97
CA MET A 227 -6.11 15.30 -8.20
C MET A 227 -6.37 14.00 -9.00
N ILE A 228 -6.70 12.90 -8.32
CA ILE A 228 -7.00 11.61 -8.96
C ILE A 228 -8.26 11.72 -9.83
N GLU A 229 -9.22 12.56 -9.43
CA GLU A 229 -10.45 12.80 -10.18
C GLU A 229 -10.23 13.77 -11.36
N SER A 230 -9.17 14.59 -11.32
CA SER A 230 -8.90 15.65 -12.30
C SER A 230 -7.95 15.23 -13.43
N VAL A 231 -7.34 14.04 -13.35
CA VAL A 231 -6.33 13.61 -14.31
C VAL A 231 -6.63 12.23 -14.89
N ASP A 232 -6.53 12.11 -16.21
CA ASP A 232 -6.62 10.87 -16.95
C ASP A 232 -5.23 10.24 -17.18
N GLY A 233 -5.20 8.98 -17.63
CA GLY A 233 -3.98 8.33 -18.12
C GLY A 233 -3.26 7.43 -17.12
N ILE A 234 -3.77 7.24 -15.90
CA ILE A 234 -3.18 6.28 -14.96
C ILE A 234 -3.09 4.86 -15.54
N GLY A 235 -4.06 4.47 -16.37
CA GLY A 235 -4.09 3.15 -16.97
C GLY A 235 -2.87 2.84 -17.85
N GLU A 236 -2.29 3.84 -18.51
CA GLU A 236 -1.08 3.69 -19.32
C GLU A 236 0.12 3.35 -18.44
N LEU A 237 0.25 4.03 -17.30
CA LEU A 237 1.32 3.77 -16.33
C LEU A 237 1.20 2.40 -15.68
N LEU A 238 -0.03 1.98 -15.35
CA LEU A 238 -0.30 0.68 -14.76
C LEU A 238 -0.07 -0.48 -15.74
N ASP A 239 -0.45 -0.28 -17.01
CA ASP A 239 -0.20 -1.25 -18.08
C ASP A 239 1.30 -1.40 -18.37
N ASP A 240 2.03 -0.28 -18.38
CA ASP A 240 3.49 -0.26 -18.53
C ASP A 240 4.18 -0.99 -17.38
N LEU A 241 3.79 -0.71 -16.13
CA LEU A 241 4.28 -1.43 -14.94
C LEU A 241 4.00 -2.93 -15.06
N LYS A 242 2.75 -3.34 -15.34
CA LYS A 242 2.38 -4.75 -15.46
C LYS A 242 3.21 -5.49 -16.49
N LYS A 243 3.29 -4.95 -17.72
CA LYS A 243 3.99 -5.60 -18.85
C LYS A 243 5.49 -5.71 -18.65
N ASN A 244 6.08 -4.72 -17.98
CA ASN A 244 7.53 -4.69 -17.76
C ASN A 244 7.97 -5.45 -16.51
N THR A 245 7.05 -5.84 -15.63
CA THR A 245 7.35 -6.51 -14.37
C THR A 245 6.51 -7.76 -14.13
N PHE A 246 5.33 -7.62 -13.55
CA PHE A 246 4.52 -8.70 -12.98
C PHE A 246 4.17 -9.81 -13.98
N GLU A 247 3.85 -9.44 -15.20
CA GLU A 247 3.45 -10.38 -16.25
C GLU A 247 4.58 -11.35 -16.63
N LYS A 248 5.83 -10.90 -16.58
CA LYS A 248 7.02 -11.71 -16.90
C LYS A 248 7.24 -12.87 -15.93
N TYR A 249 6.78 -12.72 -14.68
CA TYR A 249 7.04 -13.66 -13.58
C TYR A 249 5.77 -14.37 -13.10
N GLU A 250 4.62 -14.14 -13.74
CA GLU A 250 3.30 -14.58 -13.24
C GLU A 250 3.10 -14.20 -11.77
N ALA A 251 3.57 -13.00 -11.39
CA ALA A 251 3.58 -12.53 -10.03
C ALA A 251 2.16 -12.19 -9.56
N PHE A 252 1.86 -12.51 -8.31
CA PHE A 252 0.63 -12.07 -7.65
C PHE A 252 0.72 -10.61 -7.26
N THR A 253 -0.33 -9.86 -7.53
CA THR A 253 -0.43 -8.45 -7.15
C THR A 253 -1.76 -8.15 -6.49
N VAL A 254 -1.71 -7.50 -5.33
CA VAL A 254 -2.88 -6.93 -4.66
C VAL A 254 -2.69 -5.44 -4.49
N ALA A 255 -3.56 -4.63 -5.07
CA ALA A 255 -3.41 -3.19 -5.05
C ALA A 255 -4.28 -2.52 -3.99
N GLU A 256 -3.73 -1.49 -3.38
CA GLU A 256 -4.46 -0.54 -2.57
C GLU A 256 -5.06 0.54 -3.47
N ALA A 257 -6.31 0.33 -3.86
CA ALA A 257 -7.03 1.22 -4.76
C ALA A 257 -8.36 1.65 -4.13
N PHE A 258 -8.36 2.83 -3.54
CA PHE A 258 -9.55 3.43 -2.95
C PHE A 258 -10.46 4.07 -4.00
N ASN A 259 -11.77 4.11 -3.71
CA ASN A 259 -12.77 4.87 -4.46
C ASN A 259 -12.86 4.54 -5.96
N LEU A 260 -12.52 3.32 -6.35
CA LEU A 260 -12.67 2.90 -7.74
C LEU A 260 -14.12 2.95 -8.18
N ASN A 261 -14.36 3.56 -9.35
CA ASN A 261 -15.66 3.51 -9.97
C ASN A 261 -15.96 2.05 -10.38
N LYS A 262 -17.14 1.55 -10.05
CA LYS A 262 -17.57 0.18 -10.41
C LYS A 262 -17.46 -0.12 -11.91
N SER A 263 -17.63 0.89 -12.76
CA SER A 263 -17.48 0.76 -14.21
C SER A 263 -16.04 0.52 -14.66
N GLU A 264 -15.05 0.79 -13.79
CA GLU A 264 -13.63 0.64 -14.09
C GLU A 264 -13.00 -0.61 -13.44
N LEU A 265 -13.73 -1.29 -12.56
CA LEU A 265 -13.25 -2.49 -11.87
C LEU A 265 -12.63 -3.51 -12.83
N ASN A 266 -13.19 -3.69 -14.02
CA ASN A 266 -12.69 -4.61 -15.06
C ASN A 266 -11.36 -4.18 -15.68
N LYS A 267 -10.94 -2.92 -15.49
CA LYS A 267 -9.61 -2.45 -15.89
C LYS A 267 -8.57 -2.80 -14.83
N PHE A 268 -8.96 -2.75 -13.55
CA PHE A 268 -8.05 -3.00 -12.44
C PHE A 268 -7.86 -4.48 -12.16
N ILE A 269 -8.92 -5.27 -12.20
CA ILE A 269 -8.91 -6.71 -11.92
C ILE A 269 -9.62 -7.49 -13.03
N GLY A 270 -9.42 -8.80 -13.08
CA GLY A 270 -10.01 -9.68 -14.09
C GLY A 270 -8.96 -10.19 -15.08
N GLU A 271 -9.41 -10.79 -16.16
CA GLU A 271 -8.55 -11.51 -17.12
C GLU A 271 -7.43 -10.62 -17.69
N ASN A 272 -7.74 -9.34 -17.94
CA ASN A 272 -6.80 -8.36 -18.48
C ASN A 272 -6.53 -7.20 -17.52
N GLY A 273 -6.92 -7.32 -16.25
CA GLY A 273 -6.73 -6.28 -15.26
C GLY A 273 -5.26 -5.94 -15.02
N TYR A 274 -5.00 -4.72 -14.55
CA TYR A 274 -3.65 -4.28 -14.21
C TYR A 274 -3.06 -5.12 -13.08
N PHE A 275 -3.91 -5.59 -12.15
CA PHE A 275 -3.53 -6.36 -10.97
C PHE A 275 -4.28 -7.68 -10.90
N SER A 276 -3.76 -8.63 -10.14
CA SER A 276 -4.44 -9.88 -9.86
C SER A 276 -5.72 -9.64 -9.07
N THR A 277 -5.67 -8.76 -8.07
CA THR A 277 -6.79 -8.35 -7.24
C THR A 277 -6.56 -6.98 -6.61
N ILE A 278 -7.61 -6.46 -5.96
CA ILE A 278 -7.57 -5.27 -5.09
C ILE A 278 -8.15 -5.63 -3.73
N PHE A 279 -7.81 -4.86 -2.70
CA PHE A 279 -8.46 -4.96 -1.40
C PHE A 279 -9.91 -4.46 -1.45
N ASP A 280 -10.80 -5.18 -0.79
CA ASP A 280 -12.17 -4.69 -0.54
C ASP A 280 -12.19 -3.75 0.68
N PHE A 281 -12.08 -2.47 0.43
CA PHE A 281 -12.22 -1.42 1.45
C PHE A 281 -13.65 -0.86 1.55
N SER A 282 -14.63 -1.45 0.91
CA SER A 282 -16.00 -0.94 0.92
C SER A 282 -16.62 -0.86 2.31
N ALA A 283 -16.28 -1.80 3.19
CA ALA A 283 -16.73 -1.78 4.58
C ALA A 283 -15.97 -0.74 5.41
N GLN A 284 -14.69 -0.53 5.15
CA GLN A 284 -13.85 0.46 5.82
C GLN A 284 -14.36 1.89 5.56
N CYS A 285 -14.70 2.19 4.31
CA CYS A 285 -15.28 3.49 3.93
C CYS A 285 -16.59 3.82 4.64
N LEU A 286 -17.28 2.85 5.24
CA LEU A 286 -18.49 3.12 6.04
C LEU A 286 -18.20 3.88 7.34
N SER A 287 -16.98 3.82 7.84
CA SER A 287 -16.58 4.50 9.07
C SER A 287 -16.04 5.91 8.84
N ASP A 288 -15.93 6.34 7.59
CA ASP A 288 -15.52 7.69 7.27
C ASP A 288 -16.66 8.66 7.60
N GLY A 289 -16.43 9.49 8.60
CA GLY A 289 -17.38 10.50 9.06
C GLY A 289 -17.24 11.80 8.27
N LYS A 290 -18.09 12.76 8.64
CA LYS A 290 -18.14 14.07 7.98
C LYS A 290 -16.80 14.84 8.05
N HIS A 291 -15.99 14.56 9.07
CA HIS A 291 -14.72 15.24 9.32
C HIS A 291 -13.50 14.32 9.09
N GLY A 292 -13.71 13.16 8.49
CA GLY A 292 -12.65 12.18 8.20
C GLY A 292 -12.74 10.91 9.05
N TRP A 293 -11.70 10.10 8.99
CA TRP A 293 -11.65 8.77 9.61
C TRP A 293 -11.73 8.75 11.14
N TYR A 294 -11.41 9.87 11.82
CA TYR A 294 -11.51 10.03 13.28
C TYR A 294 -12.92 10.41 13.78
N ASP A 295 -13.83 10.73 12.86
CA ASP A 295 -15.24 11.04 13.14
C ASP A 295 -16.11 9.88 12.64
N SER A 296 -15.89 8.69 13.20
CA SER A 296 -16.53 7.46 12.75
C SER A 296 -18.01 7.40 13.16
N PRO A 297 -18.95 7.32 12.21
CA PRO A 297 -20.35 7.09 12.52
C PRO A 297 -20.59 5.66 13.01
N ASP A 298 -21.64 5.46 13.78
CA ASP A 298 -22.09 4.12 14.15
C ASP A 298 -22.47 3.30 12.90
N ILE A 299 -21.75 2.20 12.68
CA ILE A 299 -22.03 1.27 11.59
C ILE A 299 -23.06 0.25 12.07
N THR A 300 -24.25 0.25 11.46
CA THR A 300 -25.23 -0.79 11.75
C THR A 300 -24.84 -2.09 11.05
N PHE A 301 -25.07 -3.23 11.69
CA PHE A 301 -24.83 -4.56 11.09
C PHE A 301 -25.56 -4.73 9.74
N LYS A 302 -26.75 -4.16 9.60
CA LYS A 302 -27.50 -4.17 8.34
C LYS A 302 -26.71 -3.48 7.22
N LYS A 303 -26.21 -2.26 7.47
CA LYS A 303 -25.47 -1.48 6.49
C LYS A 303 -24.14 -2.16 6.12
N TRP A 304 -23.42 -2.65 7.13
CA TRP A 304 -22.18 -3.41 6.92
C TRP A 304 -22.41 -4.65 6.04
N ARG A 305 -23.40 -5.47 6.37
CA ARG A 305 -23.76 -6.66 5.59
C ARG A 305 -24.15 -6.32 4.15
N GLU A 306 -25.01 -5.32 3.95
CA GLU A 306 -25.45 -4.88 2.62
C GLU A 306 -24.26 -4.39 1.77
N THR A 307 -23.34 -3.66 2.38
CA THR A 307 -22.15 -3.17 1.69
C THR A 307 -21.26 -4.31 1.22
N ILE A 308 -20.92 -5.26 2.10
CA ILE A 308 -20.10 -6.43 1.73
C ILE A 308 -20.80 -7.28 0.65
N ILE A 309 -22.09 -7.55 0.78
CA ILE A 309 -22.83 -8.32 -0.24
C ILE A 309 -22.78 -7.60 -1.60
N ASN A 310 -22.98 -6.29 -1.62
CA ASN A 310 -22.93 -5.52 -2.86
C ASN A 310 -21.54 -5.53 -3.49
N SER A 311 -20.49 -5.36 -2.68
CA SER A 311 -19.11 -5.47 -3.17
C SER A 311 -18.83 -6.82 -3.81
N GLN A 312 -19.15 -7.91 -3.09
CA GLN A 312 -19.01 -9.28 -3.61
C GLN A 312 -19.80 -9.50 -4.92
N LEU A 313 -21.02 -8.96 -5.03
CA LEU A 313 -21.83 -9.07 -6.24
C LEU A 313 -21.27 -8.29 -7.43
N ASP A 314 -20.61 -7.18 -7.18
CA ASP A 314 -19.98 -6.38 -8.24
C ASP A 314 -18.66 -7.00 -8.70
N VAL A 315 -17.79 -7.38 -7.77
CA VAL A 315 -16.47 -7.95 -8.09
C VAL A 315 -16.57 -9.31 -8.77
N GLN A 316 -17.52 -10.19 -8.37
CA GLN A 316 -17.64 -11.52 -8.98
C GLN A 316 -17.96 -11.50 -10.48
N LYS A 317 -18.44 -10.38 -11.01
CA LYS A 317 -18.74 -10.20 -12.45
C LYS A 317 -17.46 -10.07 -13.28
N VAL A 318 -16.38 -9.61 -12.66
CA VAL A 318 -15.16 -9.20 -13.36
C VAL A 318 -13.90 -9.90 -12.84
N GLY A 319 -13.84 -10.28 -11.56
CA GLY A 319 -12.62 -10.81 -10.97
C GLY A 319 -12.80 -11.60 -9.69
N PHE A 320 -11.77 -11.50 -8.84
CA PHE A 320 -11.67 -12.17 -7.55
C PHE A 320 -11.09 -11.17 -6.55
N GLU A 321 -11.63 -11.08 -5.35
CA GLU A 321 -11.38 -10.01 -4.39
C GLU A 321 -10.37 -10.44 -3.31
N ALA A 322 -9.68 -9.47 -2.72
CA ALA A 322 -8.91 -9.66 -1.49
C ALA A 322 -9.75 -9.19 -0.30
N ASN A 323 -10.25 -10.15 0.48
CA ASN A 323 -11.08 -9.87 1.65
C ASN A 323 -10.22 -9.44 2.83
N ILE A 324 -10.51 -8.26 3.38
CA ILE A 324 -9.80 -7.70 4.52
C ILE A 324 -10.78 -7.03 5.47
N ILE A 325 -10.60 -7.19 6.78
CA ILE A 325 -11.42 -6.53 7.81
C ILE A 325 -10.61 -5.62 8.72
N GLU A 326 -9.31 -5.77 8.71
CA GLU A 326 -8.35 -4.97 9.47
C GLU A 326 -6.95 -5.12 8.85
N ASN A 327 -6.12 -4.11 9.01
CA ASN A 327 -4.72 -4.10 8.62
C ASN A 327 -3.92 -3.20 9.57
N HIS A 328 -2.71 -2.82 9.18
CA HIS A 328 -1.82 -1.97 9.99
C HIS A 328 -2.26 -0.49 10.04
N ASP A 329 -3.11 -0.03 9.11
CA ASP A 329 -3.61 1.35 9.04
C ASP A 329 -4.98 1.49 9.70
N GLU A 330 -5.67 0.38 9.95
CA GLU A 330 -7.05 0.36 10.36
C GLU A 330 -7.22 -0.17 11.79
N PRO A 331 -8.21 0.31 12.54
CA PRO A 331 -8.56 -0.28 13.82
C PRO A 331 -8.91 -1.77 13.67
N ARG A 332 -8.73 -2.54 14.76
CA ARG A 332 -9.17 -3.94 14.79
C ARG A 332 -10.64 -4.06 14.38
N GLY A 333 -10.94 -4.98 13.47
CA GLY A 333 -12.28 -5.15 12.91
C GLY A 333 -13.36 -5.37 13.98
N ALA A 334 -13.03 -6.06 15.06
CA ALA A 334 -13.93 -6.23 16.19
C ALA A 334 -14.29 -4.90 16.88
N SER A 335 -13.35 -3.97 16.97
CA SER A 335 -13.60 -2.63 17.53
C SER A 335 -14.40 -1.74 16.60
N ARG A 336 -14.22 -1.92 15.29
CA ARG A 336 -14.81 -1.08 14.26
C ARG A 336 -16.23 -1.53 13.89
N PHE A 337 -16.43 -2.82 13.64
CA PHE A 337 -17.65 -3.35 13.06
C PHE A 337 -18.62 -3.96 14.07
N LEU A 338 -18.17 -4.30 15.27
CA LEU A 338 -19.03 -4.88 16.29
C LEU A 338 -19.51 -3.81 17.29
N PRO A 339 -20.84 -3.74 17.56
CA PRO A 339 -21.34 -2.91 18.64
C PRO A 339 -20.81 -3.43 19.99
N ALA A 340 -20.73 -2.56 20.99
CA ALA A 340 -20.10 -2.88 22.29
C ALA A 340 -20.62 -4.18 22.93
N TYR A 341 -21.90 -4.46 22.84
CA TYR A 341 -22.51 -5.69 23.38
C TYR A 341 -22.07 -6.98 22.65
N ALA A 342 -21.62 -6.88 21.41
CA ALA A 342 -21.16 -8.00 20.58
C ALA A 342 -19.64 -8.17 20.56
N ARG A 343 -18.86 -7.30 21.22
CA ARG A 343 -17.41 -7.41 21.37
C ARG A 343 -17.04 -8.48 22.39
N ASN A 344 -17.37 -9.70 22.08
CA ASN A 344 -17.15 -10.90 22.89
C ASN A 344 -16.66 -12.04 21.98
N PRO A 345 -16.17 -13.16 22.51
CA PRO A 345 -15.61 -14.24 21.70
C PRO A 345 -16.54 -14.77 20.59
N ALA A 346 -17.86 -14.79 20.81
CA ALA A 346 -18.80 -15.25 19.79
C ALA A 346 -18.91 -14.26 18.63
N GLY A 347 -19.00 -12.96 18.93
CA GLY A 347 -19.07 -11.89 17.92
C GLY A 347 -17.78 -11.80 17.10
N VAL A 348 -16.63 -11.85 17.76
CA VAL A 348 -15.33 -11.82 17.09
C VAL A 348 -15.14 -13.03 16.17
N LYS A 349 -15.47 -14.27 16.66
CA LYS A 349 -15.41 -15.47 15.83
C LYS A 349 -16.39 -15.40 14.64
N MET A 350 -17.56 -14.85 14.83
CA MET A 350 -18.52 -14.65 13.73
C MET A 350 -17.94 -13.73 12.67
N LEU A 351 -17.36 -12.59 13.06
CA LEU A 351 -16.76 -11.64 12.13
C LEU A 351 -15.60 -12.26 11.34
N GLY A 352 -14.67 -12.95 12.02
CA GLY A 352 -13.57 -13.67 11.38
C GLY A 352 -14.06 -14.78 10.45
N THR A 353 -15.10 -15.54 10.86
CA THR A 353 -15.69 -16.59 10.01
C THR A 353 -16.27 -16.01 8.72
N VAL A 354 -16.99 -14.89 8.80
CA VAL A 354 -17.52 -14.22 7.61
C VAL A 354 -16.39 -13.80 6.69
N SER A 355 -15.36 -13.13 7.20
CA SER A 355 -14.22 -12.68 6.39
C SER A 355 -13.53 -13.81 5.62
N VAL A 356 -13.30 -14.94 6.28
CA VAL A 356 -12.61 -16.10 5.67
C VAL A 356 -13.49 -16.84 4.66
N LEU A 357 -14.83 -16.84 4.84
CA LEU A 357 -15.77 -17.57 3.97
C LEU A 357 -16.31 -16.73 2.80
N LEU A 358 -16.07 -15.44 2.73
CA LEU A 358 -16.39 -14.64 1.56
C LEU A 358 -15.59 -15.12 0.33
N ARG A 359 -16.19 -14.99 -0.86
CA ARG A 359 -15.48 -15.32 -2.10
C ARG A 359 -14.33 -14.34 -2.31
N GLY A 360 -13.11 -14.85 -2.30
CA GLY A 360 -11.91 -14.04 -2.42
C GLY A 360 -10.73 -14.69 -1.72
N ILE A 361 -9.61 -13.99 -1.69
CA ILE A 361 -8.45 -14.37 -0.88
C ILE A 361 -8.63 -13.74 0.49
N PRO A 362 -8.72 -14.51 1.57
CA PRO A 362 -8.73 -13.95 2.92
C PRO A 362 -7.34 -13.40 3.25
N PHE A 363 -7.29 -12.16 3.72
CA PHE A 363 -6.11 -11.54 4.30
C PHE A 363 -6.32 -11.43 5.81
N ILE A 364 -5.50 -12.12 6.56
CA ILE A 364 -5.52 -12.16 8.03
C ILE A 364 -4.40 -11.25 8.53
N TYR A 365 -4.74 -10.24 9.31
CA TYR A 365 -3.73 -9.40 9.94
C TYR A 365 -3.19 -10.07 11.20
N GLN A 366 -1.89 -9.97 11.46
CA GLN A 366 -1.24 -10.56 12.62
C GLN A 366 -2.02 -10.29 13.93
N GLY A 367 -2.31 -11.37 14.67
CA GLY A 367 -3.08 -11.31 15.91
C GLY A 367 -4.61 -11.33 15.73
N GLN A 368 -5.12 -11.36 14.51
CA GLN A 368 -6.56 -11.46 14.24
C GLN A 368 -7.11 -12.85 14.61
N GLU A 369 -6.25 -13.86 14.62
CA GLU A 369 -6.59 -15.26 14.92
C GLU A 369 -6.65 -15.59 16.41
N ILE A 370 -6.23 -14.69 17.31
CA ILE A 370 -6.14 -14.91 18.77
C ILE A 370 -7.13 -14.08 19.59
#